data_2c737b1d47af7d5a345e6f03089f54e2
#
_entry.id   2c737b1d47af7d5a345e6f03089f54e2
#
_cell.length_a   1.000
_cell.length_b   1.000
_cell.length_c   1.000
_cell.angle_alpha   90.00
_cell.angle_beta   90.00
_cell.angle_gamma   90.00
#
_symmetry.space_group_name_H-M   'P 1'
#
loop_
_entity.id
_entity.type
_entity.pdbx_description
1 polymer ?
#
loop_
_entity_poly.entity_id
_entity_poly.type
_entity_poly.pdbx_seq_one_letter_code
_entity_poly.pdbx_strand_id
1 'polypeptide(L)'
;MFDLSLNFIRKVKRNLFPFYKNKELKFVFKTLQQGYPDNIVAARFVGGCVRKYLLNDVIDDIDIATILNTNEIKEKFKNSNFKVIDTGIKHGTVTLVSENFKLELTTLRKDVETDGRYAEVEYINDWKLDSERRDFTINAIYLDVNGKIYDPQSGVLDLKNNNVKFIGNPETRIQEDYLRIIRLLRFAIQYNSSNDQRTINALKSNLNGIKKISKERIFNELMKMLSLKNFYNILKHNNKKNIFLLIFPELKHFHRLEKLNKINKFLKIDQYTLLSILLIDETDNLEYFSFKYNIPNDIKKKT
;
A
#
# COMPACT_ATOMS: atom_id res chain seq x y z
N MET A 1 -27.04 8.01 -7.54
CA MET A 1 -27.65 8.58 -6.32
C MET A 1 -27.24 7.82 -5.04
N PHE A 2 -27.21 6.48 -5.01
CA PHE A 2 -26.80 5.67 -3.84
C PHE A 2 -25.35 5.92 -3.38
N ASP A 3 -24.43 6.17 -4.29
CA ASP A 3 -22.99 6.34 -3.97
C ASP A 3 -22.68 7.68 -3.29
N LEU A 4 -23.44 8.75 -3.61
CA LEU A 4 -23.29 10.05 -2.98
C LEU A 4 -23.81 10.07 -1.52
N SER A 5 -24.90 9.34 -1.25
CA SER A 5 -25.44 9.20 0.11
C SER A 5 -24.51 8.38 1.01
N LEU A 6 -23.91 7.31 0.47
CA LEU A 6 -22.96 6.46 1.21
C LEU A 6 -21.67 7.21 1.56
N ASN A 7 -21.17 8.03 0.63
CA ASN A 7 -20.00 8.88 0.88
C ASN A 7 -20.28 9.98 1.91
N PHE A 8 -21.46 10.56 1.89
CA PHE A 8 -21.88 11.53 2.89
C PHE A 8 -21.97 10.89 4.30
N ILE A 9 -22.62 9.73 4.41
CA ILE A 9 -22.73 8.99 5.67
C ILE A 9 -21.35 8.61 6.22
N ARG A 10 -20.43 8.13 5.36
CA ARG A 10 -19.05 7.82 5.75
C ARG A 10 -18.30 9.05 6.23
N LYS A 11 -18.47 10.20 5.58
CA LYS A 11 -17.87 11.46 5.98
C LYS A 11 -18.39 11.92 7.36
N VAL A 12 -19.70 11.83 7.59
CA VAL A 12 -20.31 12.16 8.88
C VAL A 12 -19.81 11.21 9.98
N LYS A 13 -19.82 9.89 9.73
CA LYS A 13 -19.30 8.90 10.67
C LYS A 13 -17.83 9.13 11.00
N ARG A 14 -16.99 9.44 10.03
CA ARG A 14 -15.58 9.77 10.23
C ARG A 14 -15.40 10.99 11.13
N ASN A 15 -16.16 12.05 10.92
CA ASN A 15 -16.04 13.28 11.69
C ASN A 15 -16.51 13.11 13.13
N LEU A 16 -17.58 12.33 13.36
CA LEU A 16 -18.11 12.06 14.69
C LEU A 16 -17.31 10.99 15.44
N PHE A 17 -16.87 9.94 14.74
CA PHE A 17 -16.18 8.78 15.30
C PHE A 17 -14.91 8.46 14.50
N PRO A 18 -13.89 9.34 14.51
CA PRO A 18 -12.66 9.05 13.79
C PRO A 18 -11.93 7.87 14.44
N PHE A 19 -11.34 6.99 13.60
CA PHE A 19 -10.74 5.74 14.04
C PHE A 19 -9.67 5.94 15.13
N TYR A 20 -8.89 7.01 15.04
CA TYR A 20 -7.83 7.33 15.99
C TYR A 20 -8.34 7.66 17.41
N LYS A 21 -9.64 7.91 17.58
CA LYS A 21 -10.29 8.10 18.90
C LYS A 21 -10.70 6.80 19.57
N ASN A 22 -10.51 5.63 18.93
CA ASN A 22 -10.78 4.33 19.53
C ASN A 22 -9.97 4.15 20.83
N LYS A 23 -10.59 3.57 21.85
CA LYS A 23 -10.01 3.43 23.19
C LYS A 23 -8.74 2.58 23.21
N GLU A 24 -8.72 1.47 22.46
CA GLU A 24 -7.55 0.60 22.38
C GLU A 24 -6.38 1.29 21.64
N LEU A 25 -6.67 2.02 20.55
CA LEU A 25 -5.64 2.79 19.85
C LEU A 25 -5.08 3.91 20.72
N LYS A 26 -5.93 4.61 21.47
CA LYS A 26 -5.48 5.61 22.45
C LYS A 26 -4.59 4.98 23.53
N PHE A 27 -4.93 3.80 24.02
CA PHE A 27 -4.09 3.07 24.96
C PHE A 27 -2.72 2.76 24.36
N VAL A 28 -2.67 2.24 23.12
CA VAL A 28 -1.41 1.96 22.43
C VAL A 28 -0.55 3.23 22.33
N PHE A 29 -1.11 4.34 21.86
CA PHE A 29 -0.37 5.59 21.74
C PHE A 29 0.09 6.16 23.09
N LYS A 30 -0.75 6.05 24.12
CA LYS A 30 -0.37 6.44 25.49
C LYS A 30 0.81 5.59 26.00
N THR A 31 0.77 4.28 25.75
CA THR A 31 1.84 3.36 26.15
C THR A 31 3.15 3.67 25.41
N LEU A 32 3.10 3.94 24.11
CA LEU A 32 4.27 4.34 23.33
C LEU A 32 4.84 5.68 23.79
N GLN A 33 4.00 6.63 24.21
CA GLN A 33 4.41 7.96 24.65
C GLN A 33 5.06 7.97 26.07
N GLN A 34 4.82 6.96 26.90
CA GLN A 34 5.37 6.88 28.25
C GLN A 34 6.90 6.98 28.23
N GLY A 35 7.45 7.83 29.09
CA GLY A 35 8.90 8.09 29.19
C GLY A 35 9.42 9.13 28.21
N TYR A 36 8.57 9.69 27.35
CA TYR A 36 8.91 10.80 26.46
C TYR A 36 8.16 12.07 26.90
N PRO A 37 8.80 13.25 26.85
CA PRO A 37 8.13 14.53 27.15
C PRO A 37 7.08 14.87 26.08
N ASP A 38 6.11 15.72 26.43
CA ASP A 38 4.96 16.04 25.56
C ASP A 38 5.33 16.74 24.23
N ASN A 39 6.48 17.36 24.16
CA ASN A 39 6.99 17.98 22.94
C ASN A 39 7.60 16.97 21.95
N ILE A 40 7.83 15.72 22.36
CA ILE A 40 8.29 14.63 21.50
C ILE A 40 7.10 13.73 21.17
N VAL A 41 6.79 13.57 19.89
CA VAL A 41 5.76 12.66 19.44
C VAL A 41 6.37 11.28 19.21
N ALA A 42 6.05 10.31 20.06
CA ALA A 42 6.64 8.97 20.01
C ALA A 42 6.08 8.08 18.89
N ALA A 43 4.85 8.31 18.46
CA ALA A 43 4.20 7.48 17.43
C ALA A 43 3.20 8.27 16.58
N ARG A 44 3.02 7.86 15.33
CA ARG A 44 2.00 8.36 14.40
C ARG A 44 1.46 7.22 13.54
N PHE A 45 0.19 7.28 13.19
CA PHE A 45 -0.36 6.48 12.09
C PHE A 45 0.27 6.91 10.78
N VAL A 46 0.42 5.99 9.82
CA VAL A 46 1.07 6.29 8.53
C VAL A 46 0.54 5.42 7.38
N GLY A 47 0.75 5.81 6.16
CA GLY A 47 0.52 4.95 5.00
C GLY A 47 -0.94 4.72 4.67
N GLY A 48 -1.35 3.44 4.56
CA GLY A 48 -2.66 3.00 4.09
C GLY A 48 -3.83 3.54 4.89
N CYS A 49 -3.77 3.43 6.21
CA CYS A 49 -4.83 3.85 7.12
C CYS A 49 -5.06 5.38 7.06
N VAL A 50 -4.00 6.18 6.96
CA VAL A 50 -4.11 7.64 6.88
C VAL A 50 -4.74 8.06 5.54
N ARG A 51 -4.30 7.46 4.41
CA ARG A 51 -4.93 7.73 3.11
C ARG A 51 -6.42 7.41 3.09
N LYS A 52 -6.78 6.19 3.56
CA LYS A 52 -8.17 5.73 3.64
C LYS A 52 -9.00 6.65 4.53
N TYR A 53 -8.44 7.09 5.67
CA TYR A 53 -9.09 8.08 6.54
C TYR A 53 -9.37 9.39 5.80
N LEU A 54 -8.38 9.95 5.10
CA LEU A 54 -8.52 11.21 4.36
C LEU A 54 -9.52 11.12 3.20
N LEU A 55 -9.64 9.94 2.57
CA LEU A 55 -10.58 9.67 1.47
C LEU A 55 -11.96 9.18 1.92
N ASN A 56 -12.22 9.08 3.22
CA ASN A 56 -13.44 8.49 3.79
C ASN A 56 -13.69 7.02 3.39
N ASP A 57 -12.62 6.29 3.14
CA ASP A 57 -12.68 4.86 2.80
C ASP A 57 -12.60 3.97 4.05
N VAL A 58 -12.87 2.68 3.89
CA VAL A 58 -12.82 1.70 4.99
C VAL A 58 -11.35 1.43 5.35
N ILE A 59 -11.03 1.50 6.65
CA ILE A 59 -9.70 1.19 7.18
C ILE A 59 -9.72 -0.26 7.65
N ASP A 60 -8.88 -1.08 7.07
CA ASP A 60 -8.71 -2.52 7.33
C ASP A 60 -7.36 -2.84 7.96
N ASP A 61 -6.29 -2.12 7.59
CA ASP A 61 -4.95 -2.27 8.12
C ASP A 61 -4.50 -0.98 8.80
N ILE A 62 -3.84 -1.07 9.95
CA ILE A 62 -3.33 0.09 10.68
C ILE A 62 -1.83 -0.04 10.86
N ASP A 63 -1.11 0.87 10.19
CA ASP A 63 0.34 1.02 10.28
C ASP A 63 0.67 2.19 11.20
N ILE A 64 1.61 1.97 12.12
CA ILE A 64 2.11 2.97 13.07
C ILE A 64 3.63 3.08 12.88
N ALA A 65 4.10 4.29 12.63
CA ALA A 65 5.52 4.62 12.70
C ALA A 65 5.85 5.12 14.12
N THR A 66 7.02 4.76 14.65
CA THR A 66 7.42 5.13 16.02
C THR A 66 8.92 5.35 16.12
N ILE A 67 9.34 6.21 17.05
CA ILE A 67 10.75 6.40 17.39
C ILE A 67 11.31 5.26 18.25
N LEU A 68 10.45 4.41 18.84
CA LEU A 68 10.84 3.30 19.69
C LEU A 68 11.41 2.15 18.85
N ASN A 69 12.45 1.50 19.34
CA ASN A 69 12.93 0.26 18.76
C ASN A 69 12.05 -0.94 19.17
N THR A 70 12.26 -2.08 18.51
CA THR A 70 11.43 -3.27 18.71
C THR A 70 11.50 -3.83 20.14
N ASN A 71 12.65 -3.72 20.83
CA ASN A 71 12.80 -4.18 22.20
C ASN A 71 12.05 -3.29 23.18
N GLU A 72 12.12 -1.96 23.01
CA GLU A 72 11.35 -1.00 23.80
C GLU A 72 9.83 -1.24 23.65
N ILE A 73 9.37 -1.51 22.42
CA ILE A 73 7.96 -1.84 22.19
C ILE A 73 7.57 -3.12 22.95
N LYS A 74 8.39 -4.19 22.87
CA LYS A 74 8.13 -5.45 23.58
C LYS A 74 8.02 -5.25 25.09
N GLU A 75 8.94 -4.53 25.68
CA GLU A 75 8.93 -4.28 27.14
C GLU A 75 7.70 -3.45 27.56
N LYS A 76 7.32 -2.42 26.80
CA LYS A 76 6.15 -1.59 27.11
C LYS A 76 4.82 -2.36 27.05
N PHE A 77 4.71 -3.36 26.15
CA PHE A 77 3.47 -4.14 25.97
C PHE A 77 3.47 -5.48 26.69
N LYS A 78 4.54 -5.88 27.40
CA LYS A 78 4.72 -7.16 28.07
C LYS A 78 3.56 -7.54 29.01
N ASN A 79 3.01 -6.56 29.75
CA ASN A 79 1.93 -6.75 30.71
C ASN A 79 0.60 -6.16 30.20
N SER A 80 0.40 -6.08 28.89
CA SER A 80 -0.81 -5.55 28.29
C SER A 80 -1.65 -6.66 27.66
N ASN A 81 -2.89 -6.32 27.24
CA ASN A 81 -3.75 -7.22 26.48
C ASN A 81 -3.31 -7.40 25.02
N PHE A 82 -2.19 -6.80 24.61
CA PHE A 82 -1.64 -6.97 23.28
C PHE A 82 -0.54 -8.00 23.26
N LYS A 83 -0.66 -8.99 22.35
CA LYS A 83 0.44 -9.91 22.04
C LYS A 83 1.37 -9.24 21.03
N VAL A 84 2.68 -9.20 21.33
CA VAL A 84 3.71 -8.71 20.40
C VAL A 84 4.25 -9.86 19.58
N ILE A 85 4.18 -9.76 18.26
CA ILE A 85 4.64 -10.76 17.30
C ILE A 85 5.78 -10.16 16.46
N ASP A 86 6.87 -10.89 16.34
CA ASP A 86 8.02 -10.53 15.52
C ASP A 86 7.74 -10.80 14.04
N THR A 87 7.31 -9.78 13.31
CA THR A 87 6.95 -9.91 11.89
C THR A 87 8.03 -9.42 10.92
N GLY A 88 8.99 -8.63 11.41
CA GLY A 88 10.05 -8.06 10.58
C GLY A 88 11.15 -7.37 11.39
N ILE A 89 11.72 -8.06 12.39
CA ILE A 89 12.74 -7.49 13.31
C ILE A 89 13.91 -6.88 12.54
N LYS A 90 14.39 -7.54 11.48
CA LYS A 90 15.48 -7.03 10.65
C LYS A 90 15.19 -5.66 10.03
N HIS A 91 13.92 -5.31 9.94
CA HIS A 91 13.44 -4.05 9.40
C HIS A 91 12.80 -3.14 10.45
N GLY A 92 12.98 -3.46 11.74
CA GLY A 92 12.42 -2.68 12.85
C GLY A 92 10.90 -2.75 12.95
N THR A 93 10.27 -3.88 12.52
CA THR A 93 8.82 -4.02 12.51
C THR A 93 8.37 -5.11 13.46
N VAL A 94 7.35 -4.81 14.28
CA VAL A 94 6.60 -5.78 15.11
C VAL A 94 5.11 -5.60 14.89
N THR A 95 4.34 -6.65 15.15
CA THR A 95 2.88 -6.60 15.11
C THR A 95 2.31 -6.73 16.51
N LEU A 96 1.45 -5.76 16.91
CA LEU A 96 0.62 -5.87 18.09
C LEU A 96 -0.73 -6.48 17.71
N VAL A 97 -1.14 -7.53 18.40
CA VAL A 97 -2.40 -8.23 18.14
C VAL A 97 -3.25 -8.21 19.42
N SER A 98 -4.49 -7.73 19.31
CA SER A 98 -5.55 -7.87 20.30
C SER A 98 -6.75 -8.60 19.67
N GLU A 99 -7.86 -8.75 20.41
CA GLU A 99 -9.10 -9.31 19.86
C GLU A 99 -9.66 -8.47 18.71
N ASN A 100 -9.49 -7.14 18.75
CA ASN A 100 -10.10 -6.22 17.80
C ASN A 100 -9.13 -5.67 16.76
N PHE A 101 -7.82 -5.72 17.03
CA PHE A 101 -6.81 -5.06 16.20
C PHE A 101 -5.59 -5.92 15.92
N LYS A 102 -5.11 -5.77 14.69
CA LYS A 102 -3.77 -6.14 14.26
C LYS A 102 -3.09 -4.86 13.79
N LEU A 103 -2.08 -4.40 14.55
CA LEU A 103 -1.38 -3.15 14.32
C LEU A 103 0.07 -3.44 13.94
N GLU A 104 0.55 -2.92 12.84
CA GLU A 104 1.95 -3.02 12.45
C GLU A 104 2.71 -1.78 12.93
N LEU A 105 3.71 -1.98 13.79
CA LEU A 105 4.55 -0.93 14.33
C LEU A 105 5.93 -1.00 13.70
N THR A 106 6.37 0.09 13.07
CA THR A 106 7.69 0.18 12.43
C THR A 106 8.48 1.32 13.04
N THR A 107 9.69 1.03 13.51
CA THR A 107 10.65 2.03 13.99
C THR A 107 11.04 2.98 12.85
N LEU A 108 11.11 4.28 13.13
CA LEU A 108 11.61 5.27 12.17
C LEU A 108 13.02 4.91 11.74
N ARG A 109 13.28 4.97 10.44
CA ARG A 109 14.56 4.60 9.88
C ARG A 109 14.89 5.36 8.61
N LYS A 110 16.15 5.42 8.26
CA LYS A 110 16.62 5.74 6.91
C LYS A 110 17.25 4.49 6.29
N ASP A 111 17.13 4.36 5.00
CA ASP A 111 17.79 3.29 4.25
C ASP A 111 19.21 3.77 3.91
N VAL A 112 20.25 3.02 4.35
CA VAL A 112 21.68 3.39 4.15
C VAL A 112 22.18 2.82 2.83
N GLU A 113 21.92 1.54 2.57
CA GLU A 113 22.17 0.87 1.30
C GLU A 113 20.94 0.06 0.90
N THR A 114 20.54 0.14 -0.36
CA THR A 114 19.39 -0.59 -0.87
C THR A 114 19.80 -1.52 -2.01
N ASP A 115 19.63 -2.83 -1.80
CA ASP A 115 19.69 -3.84 -2.85
C ASP A 115 18.32 -4.53 -2.95
N GLY A 116 17.38 -3.84 -3.57
CA GLY A 116 16.03 -4.32 -3.82
C GLY A 116 15.21 -4.62 -2.55
N ARG A 117 15.36 -5.80 -1.95
CA ARG A 117 14.62 -6.24 -0.74
C ARG A 117 15.38 -5.95 0.56
N TYR A 118 16.69 -5.90 0.50
CA TYR A 118 17.56 -5.78 1.67
C TYR A 118 18.12 -4.36 1.70
N ALA A 119 17.58 -3.55 2.61
CA ALA A 119 18.18 -2.29 2.97
C ALA A 119 18.88 -2.48 4.32
N GLU A 120 20.15 -2.11 4.41
CA GLU A 120 20.71 -1.80 5.72
C GLU A 120 20.01 -0.55 6.23
N VAL A 121 19.43 -0.66 7.42
CA VAL A 121 18.62 0.40 7.99
C VAL A 121 19.32 1.00 9.19
N GLU A 122 19.34 2.32 9.27
CA GLU A 122 19.72 3.05 10.46
C GLU A 122 18.46 3.60 11.14
N TYR A 123 18.26 3.25 12.42
CA TYR A 123 17.13 3.77 13.17
C TYR A 123 17.37 5.24 13.53
N ILE A 124 16.33 6.04 13.39
CA ILE A 124 16.38 7.49 13.54
C ILE A 124 15.22 7.99 14.39
N ASN A 125 15.32 9.25 14.85
CA ASN A 125 14.23 9.94 15.55
C ASN A 125 13.64 11.09 14.72
N ASP A 126 13.99 11.17 13.43
CA ASP A 126 13.57 12.25 12.53
C ASP A 126 12.44 11.77 11.60
N TRP A 127 11.26 12.35 11.78
CA TRP A 127 10.07 12.06 10.99
C TRP A 127 10.18 12.47 9.52
N LYS A 128 10.95 13.54 9.24
CA LYS A 128 11.15 14.00 7.87
C LYS A 128 12.04 13.02 7.11
N LEU A 129 13.14 12.58 7.71
CA LEU A 129 14.01 11.58 7.11
C LEU A 129 13.30 10.23 6.90
N ASP A 130 12.46 9.75 7.86
CA ASP A 130 11.64 8.56 7.62
C ASP A 130 10.68 8.75 6.44
N SER A 131 10.14 9.95 6.25
CA SER A 131 9.26 10.22 5.12
C SER A 131 9.98 10.14 3.78
N GLU A 132 11.24 10.54 3.71
CA GLU A 132 12.05 10.61 2.49
C GLU A 132 12.38 9.22 1.91
N ARG A 133 12.48 8.18 2.74
CA ARG A 133 12.70 6.80 2.25
C ARG A 133 11.45 6.14 1.68
N ARG A 134 10.25 6.70 1.93
CA ARG A 134 8.99 6.12 1.44
C ARG A 134 8.88 6.26 -0.08
N ASP A 135 8.03 5.43 -0.71
CA ASP A 135 7.91 5.38 -2.16
C ASP A 135 7.21 6.61 -2.75
N PHE A 136 6.00 6.91 -2.27
CA PHE A 136 5.14 7.96 -2.82
C PHE A 136 4.75 8.98 -1.75
N THR A 137 4.55 10.24 -2.16
CA THR A 137 4.14 11.34 -1.28
C THR A 137 2.89 11.00 -0.49
N ILE A 138 1.90 10.35 -1.13
CA ILE A 138 0.64 9.90 -0.52
C ILE A 138 0.84 8.80 0.54
N ASN A 139 1.99 8.15 0.61
CA ASN A 139 2.34 7.13 1.61
C ASN A 139 3.17 7.71 2.78
N ALA A 140 3.55 8.98 2.68
CA ALA A 140 4.35 9.70 3.68
C ALA A 140 3.52 10.74 4.47
N ILE A 141 2.21 10.52 4.55
CA ILE A 141 1.31 11.33 5.38
C ILE A 141 1.19 10.63 6.73
N TYR A 142 1.43 11.37 7.79
CA TYR A 142 1.33 10.90 9.17
C TYR A 142 0.16 11.56 9.88
N LEU A 143 -0.46 10.84 10.82
CA LEU A 143 -1.56 11.31 11.64
C LEU A 143 -1.30 10.95 13.10
N ASP A 144 -1.37 11.90 14.01
CA ASP A 144 -1.26 11.59 15.44
C ASP A 144 -2.60 11.14 16.05
N VAL A 145 -2.55 10.72 17.31
CA VAL A 145 -3.72 10.27 18.06
C VAL A 145 -4.73 11.39 18.35
N ASN A 146 -4.36 12.65 18.16
CA ASN A 146 -5.22 13.82 18.33
C ASN A 146 -5.83 14.29 17.01
N GLY A 147 -5.46 13.65 15.89
CA GLY A 147 -5.95 13.98 14.57
C GLY A 147 -5.14 15.07 13.85
N LYS A 148 -3.97 15.44 14.38
CA LYS A 148 -3.06 16.39 13.74
C LYS A 148 -2.26 15.69 12.65
N ILE A 149 -2.29 16.25 11.45
CA ILE A 149 -1.55 15.75 10.30
C ILE A 149 -0.12 16.32 10.31
N TYR A 150 0.86 15.45 10.04
CA TYR A 150 2.22 15.82 9.71
C TYR A 150 2.53 15.30 8.29
N ASP A 151 2.75 16.23 7.35
CA ASP A 151 2.85 15.95 5.91
C ASP A 151 4.08 16.62 5.29
N PRO A 152 5.29 16.10 5.55
CA PRO A 152 6.52 16.73 5.09
C PRO A 152 6.73 16.64 3.57
N GLN A 153 6.00 15.76 2.89
CA GLN A 153 6.14 15.50 1.44
C GLN A 153 4.95 16.05 0.61
N SER A 154 4.07 16.85 1.22
CA SER A 154 2.87 17.41 0.57
C SER A 154 1.91 16.34 -0.02
N GLY A 155 1.89 15.16 0.60
CA GLY A 155 1.08 14.02 0.16
C GLY A 155 -0.42 14.27 0.24
N VAL A 156 -0.89 15.11 1.17
CA VAL A 156 -2.31 15.49 1.28
C VAL A 156 -2.78 16.23 0.03
N LEU A 157 -1.96 17.15 -0.50
CA LEU A 157 -2.28 17.88 -1.73
C LEU A 157 -2.29 16.94 -2.93
N ASP A 158 -1.28 16.07 -3.04
CA ASP A 158 -1.22 15.07 -4.10
C ASP A 158 -2.42 14.12 -4.04
N LEU A 159 -2.80 13.66 -2.85
CA LEU A 159 -3.97 12.80 -2.66
C LEU A 159 -5.29 13.47 -3.09
N LYS A 160 -5.49 14.76 -2.75
CA LYS A 160 -6.65 15.54 -3.17
C LYS A 160 -6.73 15.71 -4.69
N ASN A 161 -5.59 15.84 -5.34
CA ASN A 161 -5.48 16.02 -6.78
C ASN A 161 -5.40 14.67 -7.54
N ASN A 162 -5.55 13.54 -6.86
CA ASN A 162 -5.37 12.21 -7.42
C ASN A 162 -3.99 12.00 -8.06
N ASN A 163 -2.97 12.67 -7.57
CA ASN A 163 -1.60 12.54 -8.05
C ASN A 163 -0.86 11.43 -7.29
N VAL A 164 -0.16 10.58 -8.00
CA VAL A 164 0.75 9.59 -7.43
C VAL A 164 2.17 9.95 -7.87
N LYS A 165 2.94 10.52 -6.95
CA LYS A 165 4.30 10.99 -7.22
C LYS A 165 5.31 10.27 -6.34
N PHE A 166 6.45 9.94 -6.91
CA PHE A 166 7.60 9.50 -6.13
C PHE A 166 8.11 10.62 -5.22
N ILE A 167 8.64 10.25 -4.07
CA ILE A 167 9.41 11.15 -3.21
C ILE A 167 10.83 11.19 -3.79
N GLY A 168 11.27 12.37 -4.24
CA GLY A 168 12.56 12.55 -4.89
C GLY A 168 12.57 12.17 -6.38
N ASN A 169 13.70 11.68 -6.88
CA ASN A 169 13.90 11.37 -8.30
C ASN A 169 13.27 10.01 -8.66
N PRO A 170 12.33 9.93 -9.62
CA PRO A 170 11.69 8.67 -10.03
C PRO A 170 12.67 7.58 -10.45
N GLU A 171 13.71 7.92 -11.20
CA GLU A 171 14.74 6.98 -11.68
C GLU A 171 15.43 6.29 -10.49
N THR A 172 15.99 7.08 -9.59
CA THR A 172 16.66 6.59 -8.38
C THR A 172 15.73 5.74 -7.53
N ARG A 173 14.49 6.23 -7.31
CA ARG A 173 13.50 5.52 -6.48
C ARG A 173 13.09 4.17 -7.05
N ILE A 174 13.03 4.05 -8.38
CA ILE A 174 12.75 2.77 -9.06
C ILE A 174 13.95 1.82 -8.93
N GLN A 175 15.18 2.33 -9.09
CA GLN A 175 16.39 1.51 -9.00
C GLN A 175 16.67 0.95 -7.61
N GLU A 176 16.28 1.65 -6.55
CA GLU A 176 16.33 1.15 -5.17
C GLU A 176 15.42 -0.07 -4.95
N ASP A 177 14.22 -0.10 -5.55
CA ASP A 177 13.30 -1.25 -5.52
C ASP A 177 12.39 -1.24 -6.75
N TYR A 178 12.67 -2.12 -7.69
CA TYR A 178 11.92 -2.23 -8.95
C TYR A 178 10.43 -2.59 -8.75
N LEU A 179 10.03 -3.11 -7.57
CA LEU A 179 8.62 -3.32 -7.25
C LEU A 179 7.81 -2.01 -7.27
N ARG A 180 8.47 -0.88 -7.08
CA ARG A 180 7.85 0.44 -7.16
C ARG A 180 7.24 0.75 -8.53
N ILE A 181 7.71 0.09 -9.60
CA ILE A 181 7.09 0.16 -10.93
C ILE A 181 5.65 -0.39 -10.87
N ILE A 182 5.49 -1.58 -10.30
CA ILE A 182 4.19 -2.26 -10.20
C ILE A 182 3.28 -1.50 -9.22
N ARG A 183 3.85 -1.04 -8.12
CA ARG A 183 3.14 -0.22 -7.12
C ARG A 183 2.66 1.11 -7.70
N LEU A 184 3.48 1.80 -8.51
CA LEU A 184 3.09 3.01 -9.22
C LEU A 184 1.87 2.77 -10.11
N LEU A 185 1.91 1.69 -10.92
CA LEU A 185 0.80 1.33 -11.80
C LEU A 185 -0.48 1.05 -10.97
N ARG A 186 -0.36 0.29 -9.90
CA ARG A 186 -1.48 -0.01 -8.99
C ARG A 186 -2.11 1.26 -8.42
N PHE A 187 -1.31 2.16 -7.87
CA PHE A 187 -1.82 3.42 -7.33
C PHE A 187 -2.35 4.35 -8.42
N ALA A 188 -1.72 4.38 -9.61
CA ALA A 188 -2.22 5.15 -10.74
C ALA A 188 -3.61 4.65 -11.23
N ILE A 189 -3.87 3.35 -11.16
CA ILE A 189 -5.20 2.78 -11.42
C ILE A 189 -6.15 3.13 -10.27
N GLN A 190 -5.73 2.93 -9.02
CA GLN A 190 -6.55 3.15 -7.83
C GLN A 190 -7.06 4.59 -7.72
N TYR A 191 -6.21 5.56 -7.95
CA TYR A 191 -6.53 6.98 -7.82
C TYR A 191 -6.82 7.67 -9.15
N ASN A 192 -6.86 6.90 -10.24
CA ASN A 192 -7.00 7.42 -11.60
C ASN A 192 -5.98 8.53 -11.93
N SER A 193 -4.76 8.39 -11.40
CA SER A 193 -3.67 9.34 -11.58
C SER A 193 -3.12 9.29 -13.01
N SER A 194 -2.73 10.46 -13.52
CA SER A 194 -1.84 10.57 -14.69
C SER A 194 -0.41 10.79 -14.17
N ASN A 195 0.55 10.10 -14.76
CA ASN A 195 1.96 10.32 -14.44
C ASN A 195 2.58 11.31 -15.44
N ASP A 196 3.51 12.13 -14.97
CA ASP A 196 4.28 13.01 -15.84
C ASP A 196 5.22 12.22 -16.75
N GLN A 197 5.72 12.87 -17.82
CA GLN A 197 6.54 12.21 -18.84
C GLN A 197 7.88 11.72 -18.26
N ARG A 198 8.45 12.41 -17.26
CA ARG A 198 9.69 12.00 -16.60
C ARG A 198 9.49 10.67 -15.86
N THR A 199 8.40 10.56 -15.09
CA THR A 199 8.05 9.32 -14.39
C THR A 199 7.77 8.17 -15.35
N ILE A 200 7.08 8.43 -16.48
CA ILE A 200 6.82 7.43 -17.53
C ILE A 200 8.12 6.95 -18.16
N ASN A 201 9.05 7.86 -18.47
CA ASN A 201 10.35 7.51 -19.06
C ASN A 201 11.19 6.67 -18.08
N ALA A 202 11.30 7.11 -16.81
CA ALA A 202 12.00 6.35 -15.76
C ALA A 202 11.43 4.94 -15.59
N LEU A 203 10.10 4.79 -15.63
CA LEU A 203 9.44 3.50 -15.58
C LEU A 203 9.85 2.61 -16.77
N LYS A 204 9.74 3.14 -18.00
CA LYS A 204 10.06 2.38 -19.25
C LYS A 204 11.52 1.94 -19.29
N SER A 205 12.45 2.81 -18.92
CA SER A 205 13.89 2.51 -18.90
C SER A 205 14.27 1.42 -17.90
N ASN A 206 13.48 1.24 -16.85
CA ASN A 206 13.76 0.33 -15.75
C ASN A 206 12.89 -0.96 -15.74
N LEU A 207 12.05 -1.20 -16.76
CA LEU A 207 11.18 -2.39 -16.81
C LEU A 207 11.94 -3.71 -16.68
N ASN A 208 13.14 -3.80 -17.23
CA ASN A 208 13.99 -5.00 -17.11
C ASN A 208 14.37 -5.34 -15.66
N GLY A 209 14.37 -4.36 -14.77
CA GLY A 209 14.63 -4.55 -13.35
C GLY A 209 13.57 -5.40 -12.64
N ILE A 210 12.36 -5.52 -13.20
CA ILE A 210 11.29 -6.37 -12.66
C ILE A 210 11.74 -7.84 -12.56
N LYS A 211 12.63 -8.29 -13.45
CA LYS A 211 13.20 -9.65 -13.41
C LYS A 211 14.01 -9.94 -12.13
N LYS A 212 14.47 -8.90 -11.43
CA LYS A 212 15.23 -9.02 -10.17
C LYS A 212 14.31 -9.16 -8.94
N ILE A 213 13.00 -8.94 -9.09
CA ILE A 213 12.03 -9.00 -7.99
C ILE A 213 11.60 -10.46 -7.77
N SER A 214 11.39 -10.85 -6.51
CA SER A 214 10.84 -12.17 -6.23
C SER A 214 9.44 -12.34 -6.83
N LYS A 215 9.18 -13.51 -7.38
CA LYS A 215 7.90 -13.88 -8.04
C LYS A 215 6.70 -13.62 -7.13
N GLU A 216 6.84 -13.95 -5.85
CA GLU A 216 5.82 -13.74 -4.83
C GLU A 216 5.46 -12.26 -4.65
N ARG A 217 6.46 -11.34 -4.59
CA ARG A 217 6.22 -9.90 -4.47
C ARG A 217 5.46 -9.35 -5.67
N ILE A 218 5.84 -9.79 -6.88
CA ILE A 218 5.17 -9.40 -8.13
C ILE A 218 3.72 -9.87 -8.10
N PHE A 219 3.49 -11.15 -7.78
CA PHE A 219 2.16 -11.74 -7.75
C PHE A 219 1.26 -11.08 -6.70
N ASN A 220 1.78 -10.81 -5.50
CA ASN A 220 1.04 -10.11 -4.45
C ASN A 220 0.59 -8.70 -4.88
N GLU A 221 1.44 -7.93 -5.56
CA GLU A 221 1.05 -6.62 -6.08
C GLU A 221 0.03 -6.73 -7.23
N LEU A 222 0.13 -7.75 -8.10
CA LEU A 222 -0.87 -8.03 -9.11
C LEU A 222 -2.24 -8.33 -8.47
N MET A 223 -2.30 -9.21 -7.47
CA MET A 223 -3.56 -9.55 -6.79
C MET A 223 -4.18 -8.34 -6.10
N LYS A 224 -3.38 -7.49 -5.46
CA LYS A 224 -3.84 -6.20 -4.93
C LYS A 224 -4.38 -5.27 -6.02
N MET A 225 -3.79 -5.30 -7.21
CA MET A 225 -4.25 -4.49 -8.35
C MET A 225 -5.58 -5.01 -8.89
N LEU A 226 -5.74 -6.33 -9.06
CA LEU A 226 -6.98 -6.97 -9.51
C LEU A 226 -8.12 -6.80 -8.49
N SER A 227 -7.82 -6.69 -7.19
CA SER A 227 -8.83 -6.45 -6.14
C SER A 227 -9.37 -5.02 -6.09
N LEU A 228 -8.80 -4.09 -6.87
CA LEU A 228 -9.28 -2.71 -6.91
C LEU A 228 -10.68 -2.62 -7.50
N LYS A 229 -11.61 -1.97 -6.80
CA LYS A 229 -12.99 -1.74 -7.27
C LYS A 229 -13.06 -1.04 -8.63
N ASN A 230 -12.07 -0.25 -8.94
CA ASN A 230 -11.96 0.55 -10.16
C ASN A 230 -10.92 0.01 -11.15
N PHE A 231 -10.51 -1.27 -11.03
CA PHE A 231 -9.56 -1.89 -11.97
C PHE A 231 -10.00 -1.73 -13.44
N TYR A 232 -11.32 -1.78 -13.70
CA TYR A 232 -11.88 -1.56 -15.04
C TYR A 232 -11.53 -0.20 -15.65
N ASN A 233 -11.15 0.79 -14.86
CA ASN A 233 -10.70 2.08 -15.38
C ASN A 233 -9.42 1.97 -16.22
N ILE A 234 -8.67 0.87 -16.09
CA ILE A 234 -7.50 0.59 -16.95
C ILE A 234 -7.89 0.56 -18.43
N LEU A 235 -9.12 0.13 -18.76
CA LEU A 235 -9.65 0.07 -20.14
C LEU A 235 -9.79 1.45 -20.79
N LYS A 236 -9.95 2.51 -19.97
CA LYS A 236 -10.11 3.89 -20.43
C LYS A 236 -8.77 4.60 -20.69
N HIS A 237 -7.67 3.97 -20.31
CA HIS A 237 -6.34 4.59 -20.33
C HIS A 237 -5.32 3.70 -21.03
N ASN A 238 -5.16 3.87 -22.34
CA ASN A 238 -4.25 3.06 -23.16
C ASN A 238 -2.83 2.99 -22.60
N ASN A 239 -2.28 4.08 -22.07
CA ASN A 239 -0.95 4.09 -21.48
C ASN A 239 -0.85 3.13 -20.27
N LYS A 240 -1.83 3.13 -19.36
CA LYS A 240 -1.85 2.23 -18.19
C LYS A 240 -2.00 0.77 -18.62
N LYS A 241 -2.90 0.51 -19.61
CA LYS A 241 -3.09 -0.82 -20.20
C LYS A 241 -1.81 -1.34 -20.85
N ASN A 242 -1.12 -0.50 -21.62
CA ASN A 242 0.13 -0.87 -22.27
C ASN A 242 1.24 -1.19 -21.25
N ILE A 243 1.39 -0.36 -20.20
CA ILE A 243 2.35 -0.64 -19.13
C ILE A 243 1.99 -1.95 -18.41
N PHE A 244 0.71 -2.18 -18.11
CA PHE A 244 0.25 -3.43 -17.51
C PHE A 244 0.64 -4.64 -18.37
N LEU A 245 0.39 -4.60 -19.69
CA LEU A 245 0.74 -5.67 -20.61
C LEU A 245 2.25 -5.86 -20.80
N LEU A 246 3.05 -4.82 -20.65
CA LEU A 246 4.52 -4.95 -20.65
C LEU A 246 5.02 -5.71 -19.41
N ILE A 247 4.32 -5.58 -18.27
CA ILE A 247 4.67 -6.27 -17.02
C ILE A 247 4.09 -7.69 -16.98
N PHE A 248 2.83 -7.83 -17.42
CA PHE A 248 2.03 -9.06 -17.37
C PHE A 248 1.52 -9.44 -18.77
N PRO A 249 2.39 -9.83 -19.70
CA PRO A 249 2.01 -10.11 -21.09
C PRO A 249 1.04 -11.29 -21.24
N GLU A 250 0.98 -12.19 -20.24
CA GLU A 250 0.07 -13.31 -20.22
C GLU A 250 -1.39 -12.88 -20.04
N LEU A 251 -1.62 -11.73 -19.36
CA LEU A 251 -2.94 -11.23 -19.03
C LEU A 251 -3.53 -10.39 -20.17
N LYS A 252 -3.65 -10.98 -21.35
CA LYS A 252 -3.91 -10.27 -22.62
C LYS A 252 -5.39 -10.11 -23.00
N HIS A 253 -6.31 -10.86 -22.35
CA HIS A 253 -7.71 -10.95 -22.80
C HIS A 253 -8.59 -9.79 -22.30
N PHE A 254 -8.13 -8.55 -22.43
CA PHE A 254 -8.86 -7.34 -22.01
C PHE A 254 -10.20 -7.16 -22.72
N HIS A 255 -10.36 -7.67 -23.95
CA HIS A 255 -11.64 -7.62 -24.67
C HIS A 255 -12.78 -8.34 -23.92
N ARG A 256 -12.47 -9.35 -23.12
CA ARG A 256 -13.45 -10.02 -22.25
C ARG A 256 -13.94 -9.11 -21.13
N LEU A 257 -13.06 -8.29 -20.55
CA LEU A 257 -13.46 -7.28 -19.56
C LEU A 257 -14.35 -6.20 -20.19
N GLU A 258 -14.08 -5.81 -21.44
CA GLU A 258 -14.90 -4.85 -22.17
C GLU A 258 -16.32 -5.38 -22.39
N LYS A 259 -16.47 -6.67 -22.75
CA LYS A 259 -17.77 -7.33 -22.85
C LYS A 259 -18.49 -7.37 -21.50
N LEU A 260 -17.82 -7.77 -20.44
CA LEU A 260 -18.39 -7.83 -19.09
C LEU A 260 -18.86 -6.45 -18.59
N ASN A 261 -18.09 -5.41 -18.83
CA ASN A 261 -18.48 -4.05 -18.45
C ASN A 261 -19.73 -3.55 -19.16
N LYS A 262 -20.01 -4.05 -20.39
CA LYS A 262 -21.25 -3.75 -21.13
C LYS A 262 -22.47 -4.49 -20.58
N ILE A 263 -22.29 -5.73 -20.11
CA ILE A 263 -23.39 -6.62 -19.69
C ILE A 263 -23.80 -6.33 -18.24
N ASN A 264 -22.87 -5.99 -17.37
CA ASN A 264 -23.16 -6.02 -15.94
C ASN A 264 -22.39 -4.98 -15.10
N LYS A 265 -22.99 -3.81 -14.93
CA LYS A 265 -22.52 -2.76 -14.00
C LYS A 265 -22.60 -3.18 -12.52
N PHE A 266 -23.23 -4.31 -12.18
CA PHE A 266 -23.58 -4.68 -10.81
C PHE A 266 -22.90 -5.95 -10.29
N LEU A 267 -22.24 -6.76 -11.12
CA LEU A 267 -21.50 -7.94 -10.65
C LEU A 267 -20.20 -7.50 -10.00
N LYS A 268 -20.09 -7.81 -8.73
CA LYS A 268 -18.86 -7.70 -7.96
C LYS A 268 -17.98 -8.91 -8.31
N ILE A 269 -17.13 -8.75 -9.31
CA ILE A 269 -16.17 -9.78 -9.72
C ILE A 269 -14.99 -9.72 -8.77
N ASP A 270 -14.64 -10.85 -8.16
CA ASP A 270 -13.47 -10.97 -7.30
C ASP A 270 -12.16 -11.04 -8.13
N GLN A 271 -11.04 -10.91 -7.45
CA GLN A 271 -9.72 -10.86 -8.08
C GLN A 271 -9.30 -12.16 -8.78
N TYR A 272 -9.77 -13.32 -8.31
CA TYR A 272 -9.43 -14.61 -8.91
C TYR A 272 -10.20 -14.80 -10.22
N THR A 273 -11.49 -14.49 -10.21
CA THR A 273 -12.32 -14.47 -11.44
C THR A 273 -11.76 -13.47 -12.45
N LEU A 274 -11.29 -12.29 -12.03
CA LEU A 274 -10.62 -11.33 -12.94
C LEU A 274 -9.32 -11.90 -13.51
N LEU A 275 -8.53 -12.59 -12.69
CA LEU A 275 -7.33 -13.27 -13.14
C LEU A 275 -7.67 -14.32 -14.22
N SER A 276 -8.66 -15.19 -13.96
CA SER A 276 -9.13 -16.19 -14.90
C SER A 276 -9.56 -15.58 -16.24
N ILE A 277 -10.36 -14.52 -16.19
CA ILE A 277 -10.87 -13.84 -17.39
C ILE A 277 -9.72 -13.30 -18.26
N LEU A 278 -8.67 -12.77 -17.65
CA LEU A 278 -7.54 -12.19 -18.35
C LEU A 278 -6.53 -13.24 -18.86
N LEU A 279 -6.45 -14.38 -18.16
CA LEU A 279 -5.39 -15.36 -18.31
C LEU A 279 -5.81 -16.58 -19.14
N ILE A 280 -6.97 -17.22 -18.78
CA ILE A 280 -7.34 -18.53 -19.32
C ILE A 280 -7.71 -18.42 -20.79
N ASP A 281 -7.08 -19.27 -21.58
CA ASP A 281 -7.39 -19.51 -23.00
C ASP A 281 -7.35 -21.03 -23.27
N GLU A 282 -7.42 -21.42 -24.52
CA GLU A 282 -7.40 -22.85 -24.93
C GLU A 282 -5.97 -23.45 -24.92
N THR A 283 -4.99 -22.70 -24.38
CA THR A 283 -3.60 -23.12 -24.29
C THR A 283 -3.21 -23.43 -22.83
N ASP A 284 -1.94 -23.76 -22.61
CA ASP A 284 -1.32 -23.97 -21.29
C ASP A 284 -0.96 -22.66 -20.54
N ASN A 285 -1.56 -21.54 -20.92
CA ASN A 285 -1.22 -20.23 -20.38
C ASN A 285 -1.37 -20.15 -18.84
N LEU A 286 -2.37 -20.81 -18.25
CA LEU A 286 -2.53 -20.89 -16.79
C LEU A 286 -1.38 -21.65 -16.14
N GLU A 287 -0.93 -22.76 -16.72
CA GLU A 287 0.18 -23.56 -16.21
C GLU A 287 1.48 -22.77 -16.27
N TYR A 288 1.75 -22.15 -17.42
CA TYR A 288 2.92 -21.29 -17.60
C TYR A 288 2.93 -20.13 -16.60
N PHE A 289 1.81 -19.43 -16.44
CA PHE A 289 1.67 -18.32 -15.50
C PHE A 289 1.88 -18.77 -14.05
N SER A 290 1.30 -19.93 -13.69
CA SER A 290 1.45 -20.52 -12.37
C SER A 290 2.91 -20.86 -12.06
N PHE A 291 3.62 -21.43 -13.02
CA PHE A 291 5.06 -21.71 -12.91
C PHE A 291 5.89 -20.41 -12.85
N LYS A 292 5.60 -19.45 -13.72
CA LYS A 292 6.32 -18.18 -13.81
C LYS A 292 6.27 -17.42 -12.49
N TYR A 293 5.11 -17.37 -11.83
CA TYR A 293 4.91 -16.59 -10.60
C TYR A 293 4.86 -17.44 -9.33
N ASN A 294 5.14 -18.75 -9.43
CA ASN A 294 5.12 -19.69 -8.32
C ASN A 294 3.82 -19.61 -7.51
N ILE A 295 2.69 -19.75 -8.21
CA ILE A 295 1.37 -19.57 -7.61
C ILE A 295 1.03 -20.75 -6.72
N PRO A 296 0.58 -20.53 -5.46
CA PRO A 296 0.12 -21.58 -4.58
C PRO A 296 -1.06 -22.38 -5.18
N ASN A 297 -1.10 -23.69 -4.93
CA ASN A 297 -2.12 -24.58 -5.47
C ASN A 297 -3.57 -24.21 -5.08
N ASP A 298 -3.76 -23.63 -3.91
CA ASP A 298 -5.05 -23.17 -3.43
C ASP A 298 -5.56 -21.95 -4.24
N ILE A 299 -4.66 -21.08 -4.69
CA ILE A 299 -4.99 -19.96 -5.58
C ILE A 299 -5.23 -20.48 -7.00
N LYS A 300 -4.37 -21.38 -7.51
CA LYS A 300 -4.54 -21.99 -8.83
C LYS A 300 -5.90 -22.67 -8.99
N LYS A 301 -6.42 -23.31 -7.93
CA LYS A 301 -7.76 -23.95 -7.94
C LYS A 301 -8.91 -22.93 -7.97
N LYS A 302 -8.69 -21.69 -7.57
CA LYS A 302 -9.68 -20.62 -7.59
C LYS A 302 -9.68 -19.83 -8.90
N THR A 303 -8.62 -19.97 -9.68
CA THR A 303 -8.44 -19.41 -11.01
C THR A 303 -8.87 -20.40 -12.07
#